data_26ad3434d58ad52a1eea5d2091b70296
#
_entry.id   26ad3434d58ad52a1eea5d2091b70296
#
_cell.length_a   1.000
_cell.length_b   1.000
_cell.length_c   1.000
_cell.angle_alpha   90.00
_cell.angle_beta   90.00
_cell.angle_gamma   90.00
#
_symmetry.space_group_name_H-M   'P 1'
#
loop_
_entity.id
_entity.type
_entity.pdbx_description
1 polymer ?
#
loop_
_entity_poly.entity_id
_entity_poly.type
_entity_poly.pdbx_seq_one_letter_code
_entity_poly.pdbx_strand_id
1 'polypeptide(L)'
;MLYYKKISSPLGEITLRSDGESLTGLWFADDKHYGDKDIQDAQNAELPVFALAEKWLAEYFAGCEPKVNVPLQFTGSDFQESDWKILQKIPYGSLITYGDIACEIAAQRGLARMSAQAVGGAVGRNPLCIIIPCHRVI
;
A
#
# COMPACT_ATOMS: atom_id res chain seq x y z
N MET A 1 -7.40 -10.67 15.56
CA MET A 1 -8.43 -11.06 14.59
C MET A 1 -8.30 -10.23 13.33
N LEU A 2 -8.30 -10.86 12.17
CA LEU A 2 -8.28 -10.18 10.90
C LEU A 2 -9.66 -10.23 10.24
N TYR A 3 -9.95 -9.22 9.49
CA TYR A 3 -11.20 -9.07 8.72
C TYR A 3 -10.88 -8.76 7.28
N TYR A 4 -11.77 -9.12 6.39
CA TYR A 4 -11.61 -8.80 4.98
C TYR A 4 -12.93 -8.47 4.31
N LYS A 5 -12.83 -7.82 3.16
CA LYS A 5 -13.95 -7.55 2.27
C LYS A 5 -13.43 -7.55 0.83
N LYS A 6 -14.18 -8.16 -0.06
CA LYS A 6 -13.86 -8.13 -1.50
C LYS A 6 -14.80 -7.17 -2.19
N ILE A 7 -14.24 -6.29 -3.01
CA ILE A 7 -15.01 -5.27 -3.73
C ILE A 7 -14.63 -5.29 -5.20
N SER A 8 -15.48 -4.74 -6.04
CA SER A 8 -15.22 -4.58 -7.48
C SER A 8 -14.63 -3.20 -7.74
N SER A 9 -13.77 -3.11 -8.76
CA SER A 9 -13.20 -1.84 -9.20
C SER A 9 -13.10 -1.83 -10.72
N PRO A 10 -12.81 -0.65 -11.33
CA PRO A 10 -12.57 -0.57 -12.77
C PRO A 10 -11.45 -1.47 -13.26
N LEU A 11 -10.51 -1.83 -12.40
CA LEU A 11 -9.35 -2.66 -12.74
C LEU A 11 -9.49 -4.12 -12.27
N GLY A 12 -10.66 -4.51 -11.73
CA GLY A 12 -10.92 -5.85 -11.28
C GLY A 12 -11.25 -5.94 -9.80
N GLU A 13 -11.30 -7.16 -9.27
CA GLU A 13 -11.61 -7.40 -7.86
C GLU A 13 -10.46 -6.96 -6.96
N ILE A 14 -10.80 -6.24 -5.89
CA ILE A 14 -9.87 -5.83 -4.85
C ILE A 14 -10.27 -6.52 -3.55
N THR A 15 -9.27 -7.05 -2.82
CA THR A 15 -9.43 -7.55 -1.47
C THR A 15 -8.89 -6.51 -0.49
N LEU A 16 -9.71 -6.16 0.51
CA LEU A 16 -9.33 -5.30 1.62
C LEU A 16 -9.17 -6.15 2.87
N ARG A 17 -8.15 -5.86 3.67
CA ARG A 17 -7.91 -6.55 4.94
C ARG A 17 -7.70 -5.52 6.04
N SER A 18 -8.17 -5.85 7.25
CA SER A 18 -8.06 -4.96 8.41
C SER A 18 -7.85 -5.75 9.70
N ASP A 19 -7.25 -5.09 10.68
CA ASP A 19 -7.14 -5.60 12.06
C ASP A 19 -8.35 -5.20 12.92
N GLY A 20 -9.34 -4.55 12.33
CA GLY A 20 -10.53 -4.03 12.98
C GLY A 20 -10.55 -2.50 13.08
N GLU A 21 -9.39 -1.86 13.07
CA GLU A 21 -9.26 -0.41 13.22
C GLU A 21 -8.58 0.24 12.03
N SER A 22 -7.55 -0.40 11.49
CA SER A 22 -6.73 0.13 10.39
C SER A 22 -6.79 -0.80 9.19
N LEU A 23 -6.56 -0.25 8.00
CA LEU A 23 -6.41 -1.05 6.80
C LEU A 23 -5.01 -1.65 6.78
N THR A 24 -4.92 -2.98 6.73
CA THR A 24 -3.64 -3.69 6.75
C THR A 24 -3.27 -4.31 5.40
N GLY A 25 -4.19 -4.33 4.45
CA GLY A 25 -3.91 -4.86 3.13
C GLY A 25 -4.94 -4.41 2.11
N LEU A 26 -4.47 -4.22 0.88
CA LEU A 26 -5.30 -3.92 -0.29
C LEU A 26 -4.56 -4.49 -1.49
N TRP A 27 -5.14 -5.47 -2.17
CA TRP A 27 -4.50 -6.06 -3.35
C TRP A 27 -5.53 -6.50 -4.38
N PHE A 28 -5.07 -6.59 -5.63
CA PHE A 28 -5.87 -7.11 -6.73
C PHE A 28 -5.81 -8.63 -6.78
N ALA A 29 -6.76 -9.25 -7.44
CA ALA A 29 -6.87 -10.72 -7.51
C ALA A 29 -5.64 -11.39 -8.13
N ASP A 30 -4.92 -10.68 -9.01
CA ASP A 30 -3.73 -11.18 -9.70
C ASP A 30 -2.40 -10.77 -9.03
N ASP A 31 -2.45 -10.27 -7.81
CA ASP A 31 -1.24 -9.87 -7.10
C ASP A 31 -0.29 -11.06 -6.92
N LYS A 32 1.02 -10.82 -7.09
CA LYS A 32 2.04 -11.87 -7.00
C LYS A 32 2.39 -12.27 -5.57
N HIS A 33 2.22 -11.37 -4.62
CA HIS A 33 2.67 -11.56 -3.24
C HIS A 33 1.53 -11.74 -2.24
N TYR A 34 0.35 -11.25 -2.57
CA TYR A 34 -0.82 -11.29 -1.68
C TYR A 34 -1.99 -11.97 -2.38
N GLY A 35 -2.81 -12.67 -1.62
CA GLY A 35 -3.94 -13.39 -2.15
C GLY A 35 -4.77 -14.02 -1.04
N ASP A 36 -5.57 -15.02 -1.38
CA ASP A 36 -6.50 -15.66 -0.44
C ASP A 36 -5.77 -16.29 0.76
N LYS A 37 -4.50 -16.67 0.61
CA LYS A 37 -3.67 -17.15 1.72
C LYS A 37 -3.56 -16.12 2.85
N ASP A 38 -3.66 -14.84 2.52
CA ASP A 38 -3.47 -13.74 3.46
C ASP A 38 -4.75 -13.36 4.18
N ILE A 39 -5.88 -13.95 3.82
CA ILE A 39 -7.17 -13.78 4.49
C ILE A 39 -7.76 -15.12 4.94
N GLN A 40 -6.95 -16.18 4.93
CA GLN A 40 -7.42 -17.54 5.22
C GLN A 40 -8.09 -17.66 6.59
N ASP A 41 -7.54 -16.98 7.60
CA ASP A 41 -8.09 -16.97 8.95
C ASP A 41 -8.87 -15.68 9.28
N ALA A 42 -9.19 -14.88 8.26
CA ALA A 42 -9.91 -13.62 8.44
C ALA A 42 -11.41 -13.84 8.29
N GLN A 43 -12.19 -12.96 8.93
CA GLN A 43 -13.65 -12.97 8.81
C GLN A 43 -14.10 -11.96 7.78
N ASN A 44 -15.06 -12.35 6.94
CA ASN A 44 -15.72 -11.42 6.04
C ASN A 44 -16.62 -10.50 6.90
N ALA A 45 -16.40 -9.19 6.80
CA ALA A 45 -17.12 -8.23 7.64
C ALA A 45 -17.23 -6.87 6.96
N GLU A 46 -18.24 -6.11 7.40
CA GLU A 46 -18.37 -4.70 7.07
C GLU A 46 -17.75 -3.90 8.21
N LEU A 47 -16.74 -3.08 7.92
CA LEU A 47 -16.08 -2.25 8.92
C LEU A 47 -16.06 -0.79 8.47
N PRO A 48 -16.05 0.17 9.42
CA PRO A 48 -15.90 1.58 9.05
C PRO A 48 -14.67 1.87 8.21
N VAL A 49 -13.54 1.20 8.51
CA VAL A 49 -12.31 1.39 7.73
C VAL A 49 -12.46 0.91 6.29
N PHE A 50 -13.25 -0.14 6.05
CA PHE A 50 -13.53 -0.59 4.69
C PHE A 50 -14.38 0.43 3.93
N ALA A 51 -15.34 1.06 4.58
CA ALA A 51 -16.12 2.12 3.97
C ALA A 51 -15.25 3.33 3.61
N LEU A 52 -14.31 3.69 4.48
CA LEU A 52 -13.34 4.75 4.20
C LEU A 52 -12.45 4.40 3.00
N ALA A 53 -11.97 3.16 2.94
CA ALA A 53 -11.15 2.69 1.83
C ALA A 53 -11.91 2.70 0.51
N GLU A 54 -13.17 2.27 0.52
CA GLU A 54 -14.02 2.28 -0.67
C GLU A 54 -14.26 3.72 -1.15
N LYS A 55 -14.48 4.66 -0.24
CA LYS A 55 -14.64 6.06 -0.58
C LYS A 55 -13.36 6.64 -1.17
N TRP A 56 -12.21 6.33 -0.58
CA TRP A 56 -10.90 6.74 -1.08
C TRP A 56 -10.69 6.24 -2.52
N LEU A 57 -10.98 4.97 -2.76
CA LEU A 57 -10.82 4.36 -4.07
C LEU A 57 -11.79 4.95 -5.09
N ALA A 58 -13.04 5.25 -4.69
CA ALA A 58 -14.01 5.87 -5.57
C ALA A 58 -13.54 7.24 -6.04
N GLU A 59 -12.98 8.05 -5.14
CA GLU A 59 -12.41 9.34 -5.49
C GLU A 59 -11.20 9.17 -6.42
N TYR A 60 -10.33 8.22 -6.12
CA TYR A 60 -9.15 7.94 -6.93
C TYR A 60 -9.52 7.54 -8.36
N PHE A 61 -10.45 6.58 -8.52
CA PHE A 61 -10.86 6.12 -9.84
C PHE A 61 -11.71 7.13 -10.61
N ALA A 62 -12.27 8.11 -9.92
CA ALA A 62 -12.96 9.23 -10.56
C ALA A 62 -11.99 10.29 -11.11
N GLY A 63 -10.70 10.12 -10.92
CA GLY A 63 -9.69 11.05 -11.38
C GLY A 63 -9.43 12.22 -10.41
N CYS A 64 -9.90 12.12 -9.19
CA CYS A 64 -9.74 13.16 -8.16
C CYS A 64 -8.66 12.75 -7.17
N GLU A 65 -7.96 13.73 -6.59
CA GLU A 65 -7.07 13.47 -5.47
C GLU A 65 -7.92 13.08 -4.26
N PRO A 66 -7.75 11.86 -3.72
CA PRO A 66 -8.56 11.44 -2.57
C PRO A 66 -8.31 12.30 -1.34
N LYS A 67 -9.38 12.69 -0.65
CA LYS A 67 -9.34 13.53 0.54
C LYS A 67 -9.68 12.76 1.82
N VAL A 68 -10.21 11.55 1.69
CA VAL A 68 -10.56 10.70 2.83
C VAL A 68 -9.29 10.22 3.51
N ASN A 69 -9.24 10.31 4.82
CA ASN A 69 -8.13 9.79 5.60
C ASN A 69 -8.44 8.34 6.01
N VAL A 70 -7.69 7.38 5.45
CA VAL A 70 -7.82 5.97 5.77
C VAL A 70 -6.69 5.59 6.73
N PRO A 71 -7.01 5.13 7.96
CA PRO A 71 -5.95 4.69 8.87
C PRO A 71 -5.30 3.43 8.32
N LEU A 72 -3.96 3.45 8.22
CA LEU A 72 -3.17 2.36 7.67
C LEU A 72 -2.27 1.76 8.74
N GLN A 73 -2.13 0.43 8.71
CA GLN A 73 -1.17 -0.29 9.53
C GLN A 73 -0.53 -1.37 8.68
N PHE A 74 0.77 -1.33 8.53
CA PHE A 74 1.50 -2.33 7.77
C PHE A 74 2.70 -2.81 8.58
N THR A 75 3.04 -4.09 8.40
CA THR A 75 4.18 -4.71 9.03
C THR A 75 5.10 -5.30 7.97
N GLY A 76 6.39 -5.13 8.20
CA GLY A 76 7.42 -5.68 7.33
C GLY A 76 8.76 -5.51 8.02
N SER A 77 9.85 -5.75 7.32
CA SER A 77 11.18 -5.44 7.84
C SER A 77 11.34 -3.93 8.01
N ASP A 78 12.30 -3.50 8.83
CA ASP A 78 12.58 -2.07 9.00
C ASP A 78 12.85 -1.40 7.66
N PHE A 79 13.53 -2.08 6.76
CA PHE A 79 13.82 -1.59 5.42
C PHE A 79 12.54 -1.41 4.61
N GLN A 80 11.65 -2.42 4.60
CA GLN A 80 10.38 -2.34 3.87
C GLN A 80 9.50 -1.21 4.40
N GLU A 81 9.40 -1.08 5.73
CA GLU A 81 8.59 -0.01 6.32
C GLU A 81 9.16 1.37 6.00
N SER A 82 10.47 1.53 5.97
CA SER A 82 11.12 2.79 5.58
C SER A 82 10.76 3.15 4.13
N ASP A 83 10.83 2.18 3.23
CA ASP A 83 10.48 2.36 1.83
C ASP A 83 9.02 2.78 1.68
N TRP A 84 8.11 2.02 2.30
CA TRP A 84 6.67 2.31 2.19
C TRP A 84 6.29 3.66 2.79
N LYS A 85 6.96 4.11 3.86
CA LYS A 85 6.74 5.44 4.44
C LYS A 85 7.16 6.55 3.47
N ILE A 86 8.25 6.34 2.75
CA ILE A 86 8.70 7.30 1.73
C ILE A 86 7.65 7.37 0.60
N LEU A 87 7.13 6.23 0.16
CA LEU A 87 6.10 6.19 -0.87
C LEU A 87 4.84 6.97 -0.47
N GLN A 88 4.44 6.91 0.80
CA GLN A 88 3.28 7.63 1.29
C GLN A 88 3.43 9.16 1.18
N LYS A 89 4.67 9.66 1.16
CA LYS A 89 4.96 11.09 1.09
C LYS A 89 4.99 11.62 -0.34
N ILE A 90 4.89 10.78 -1.36
CA ILE A 90 4.90 11.23 -2.75
C ILE A 90 3.63 12.05 -3.01
N PRO A 91 3.75 13.32 -3.43
CA PRO A 91 2.56 14.13 -3.72
C PRO A 91 1.75 13.54 -4.86
N TYR A 92 0.44 13.72 -4.81
CA TYR A 92 -0.45 13.30 -5.89
C TYR A 92 0.00 13.91 -7.22
N GLY A 93 0.11 13.07 -8.25
CA GLY A 93 0.55 13.50 -9.58
C GLY A 93 2.05 13.60 -9.76
N SER A 94 2.84 13.28 -8.72
CA SER A 94 4.31 13.31 -8.78
C SER A 94 4.88 11.91 -8.97
N LEU A 95 6.13 11.86 -9.44
CA LEU A 95 6.89 10.61 -9.60
C LEU A 95 8.17 10.69 -8.77
N ILE A 96 8.71 9.53 -8.43
CA ILE A 96 9.99 9.39 -7.74
C ILE A 96 10.75 8.23 -8.38
N THR A 97 12.07 8.26 -8.36
CA THR A 97 12.87 7.15 -8.89
C THR A 97 13.27 6.19 -7.76
N TYR A 98 13.58 4.94 -8.13
CA TYR A 98 14.14 3.97 -7.17
C TYR A 98 15.43 4.50 -6.55
N GLY A 99 16.25 5.20 -7.36
CA GLY A 99 17.48 5.82 -6.88
C GLY A 99 17.22 6.90 -5.84
N ASP A 100 16.20 7.73 -6.03
CA ASP A 100 15.85 8.78 -5.08
C ASP A 100 15.44 8.17 -3.73
N ILE A 101 14.66 7.09 -3.75
CA ILE A 101 14.26 6.38 -2.55
C ILE A 101 15.48 5.79 -1.86
N ALA A 102 16.37 5.18 -2.63
CA ALA A 102 17.60 4.59 -2.08
C ALA A 102 18.47 5.65 -1.40
N CYS A 103 18.60 6.83 -2.01
CA CYS A 103 19.34 7.95 -1.42
C CYS A 103 18.74 8.41 -0.10
N GLU A 104 17.41 8.51 -0.05
CA GLU A 104 16.72 8.94 1.17
C GLU A 104 16.88 7.92 2.31
N ILE A 105 16.75 6.64 2.02
CA ILE A 105 16.95 5.59 3.02
C ILE A 105 18.40 5.59 3.51
N ALA A 106 19.36 5.72 2.61
CA ALA A 106 20.77 5.81 2.98
C ALA A 106 21.03 6.97 3.93
N ALA A 107 20.47 8.14 3.64
CA ALA A 107 20.59 9.32 4.48
C ALA A 107 19.97 9.09 5.87
N GLN A 108 18.79 8.48 5.94
CA GLN A 108 18.11 8.19 7.21
C GLN A 108 18.91 7.22 8.08
N ARG A 109 19.66 6.30 7.47
CA ARG A 109 20.41 5.26 8.16
C ARG A 109 21.88 5.58 8.33
N GLY A 110 22.33 6.75 7.88
CA GLY A 110 23.72 7.13 7.93
C GLY A 110 24.64 6.30 7.06
N LEU A 111 24.12 5.76 5.95
CA LEU A 111 24.87 4.93 5.00
C LEU A 111 25.37 5.78 3.83
N ALA A 112 26.50 5.37 3.25
CA ALA A 112 27.05 6.05 2.06
C ALA A 112 26.19 5.80 0.82
N ARG A 113 25.59 4.60 0.70
CA ARG A 113 24.71 4.23 -0.41
C ARG A 113 23.76 3.11 -0.03
N MET A 114 22.72 2.98 -0.82
CA MET A 114 21.71 1.93 -0.70
C MET A 114 21.39 1.41 -2.11
N SER A 115 21.14 0.10 -2.23
CA SER A 115 20.85 -0.52 -3.51
C SER A 115 19.45 -0.15 -4.03
N ALA A 116 19.38 0.39 -5.24
CA ALA A 116 18.11 0.64 -5.91
C ALA A 116 17.35 -0.66 -6.18
N GLN A 117 18.07 -1.76 -6.39
CA GLN A 117 17.45 -3.08 -6.59
C GLN A 117 16.76 -3.57 -5.31
N ALA A 118 17.37 -3.35 -4.15
CA ALA A 118 16.75 -3.70 -2.86
C ALA A 118 15.48 -2.87 -2.64
N VAL A 119 15.51 -1.58 -2.98
CA VAL A 119 14.35 -0.70 -2.93
C VAL A 119 13.24 -1.24 -3.83
N GLY A 120 13.57 -1.63 -5.06
CA GLY A 120 12.59 -2.21 -6.00
C GLY A 120 11.92 -3.46 -5.45
N GLY A 121 12.68 -4.32 -4.76
CA GLY A 121 12.12 -5.50 -4.11
C GLY A 121 11.11 -5.15 -3.03
N ALA A 122 11.39 -4.14 -2.21
CA ALA A 122 10.49 -3.68 -1.16
C ALA A 122 9.24 -3.02 -1.75
N VAL A 123 9.40 -2.20 -2.80
CA VAL A 123 8.26 -1.56 -3.50
C VAL A 123 7.32 -2.63 -4.04
N GLY A 124 7.86 -3.70 -4.62
CA GLY A 124 7.05 -4.78 -5.19
C GLY A 124 6.26 -5.58 -4.14
N ARG A 125 6.62 -5.49 -2.87
CA ARG A 125 5.92 -6.18 -1.78
C ARG A 125 4.97 -5.28 -0.99
N ASN A 126 4.65 -4.11 -1.52
CA ASN A 126 3.71 -3.18 -0.93
C ASN A 126 2.37 -3.86 -0.62
N PRO A 127 1.93 -3.93 0.66
CA PRO A 127 0.69 -4.60 1.02
C PRO A 127 -0.56 -3.77 0.77
N LEU A 128 -0.42 -2.49 0.45
CA LEU A 128 -1.52 -1.54 0.30
C LEU A 128 -1.43 -0.87 -1.07
N CYS A 129 -1.68 -1.64 -2.12
CA CYS A 129 -1.65 -1.14 -3.50
C CYS A 129 -2.47 0.13 -3.66
N ILE A 130 -2.05 1.01 -4.53
CA ILE A 130 -2.67 2.29 -4.86
C ILE A 130 -2.57 3.30 -3.71
N ILE A 131 -3.02 2.97 -2.50
CA ILE A 131 -2.98 3.90 -1.35
C ILE A 131 -1.53 4.21 -0.99
N ILE A 132 -0.67 3.19 -0.94
CA ILE A 132 0.78 3.41 -0.94
C ILE A 132 1.21 3.36 -2.41
N PRO A 133 1.59 4.48 -3.02
CA PRO A 133 1.63 4.60 -4.47
C PRO A 133 2.89 4.02 -5.11
N CYS A 134 3.04 2.70 -5.09
CA CYS A 134 4.16 2.03 -5.75
C CYS A 134 4.18 2.29 -7.27
N HIS A 135 3.03 2.60 -7.86
CA HIS A 135 2.92 2.92 -9.28
C HIS A 135 3.54 4.27 -9.67
N ARG A 136 3.95 5.09 -8.70
CA ARG A 136 4.61 6.38 -8.93
C ARG A 136 6.13 6.29 -8.88
N VAL A 137 6.66 5.09 -8.76
CA VAL A 137 8.11 4.85 -8.75
C VAL A 137 8.56 4.42 -10.15
N ILE A 138 9.57 5.07 -10.66
CA ILE A 138 10.12 4.79 -12.00
C ILE A 138 11.62 4.45 -11.99
#